data_f90c7e40150ac01e53c47e3299a91ec3
#
_entry.id   f90c7e40150ac01e53c47e3299a91ec3
#
_cell.length_a   1.000
_cell.length_b   1.000
_cell.length_c   1.000
_cell.angle_alpha   90.00
_cell.angle_beta   90.00
_cell.angle_gamma   90.00
#
_symmetry.space_group_name_H-M   'P 1'
#
loop_
_entity.id
_entity.type
_entity.pdbx_description
1 polymer ?
#
loop_
_entity_poly.entity_id
_entity_poly.type
_entity_poly.pdbx_seq_one_letter_code
_entity_poly.pdbx_strand_id
1 'polypeptide(L)'
;MNKTRLGRGACLLAALALGAACLAQPQAAAQSFRQGVSLCLYTLLPALFPFLVLCSWLTANLPGRGLWFALGSSWLGGYAVCAHNTAALRQGGRLDNARAQRFLVLGCCSSPGFVIGCVGGQLLGSVAAGVALYALQLAANLLCAALLAPWLRPQEKHRGPLPASLRPPQHSNLSDAVSQAADSCLHLCGCVVFFRTISGVISRFLPPGLQPLLSAALEISAGCADLAARGGAAALYGCCACLSLLGFSVYVQMQGILQGCVPLRLFFVSRLVHFGLFLLLVRLCLPLLPRAQPVYSSLAPRVVAMNRLSPDTAVIVFCFFCAILYKTAQKNYNKAE
;
A
#
# COMPACT_ATOMS: atom_id res chain seq x y z
N MET A 1 1.41 -37.23 -3.88
CA MET A 1 1.98 -36.20 -4.78
C MET A 1 1.93 -34.87 -4.05
N ASN A 2 3.11 -34.34 -3.64
CA ASN A 2 3.21 -33.23 -2.67
C ASN A 2 2.58 -31.92 -3.18
N LYS A 3 1.55 -31.40 -2.50
CA LYS A 3 0.90 -30.11 -2.78
C LYS A 3 1.90 -28.95 -2.92
N THR A 4 3.02 -29.02 -2.21
CA THR A 4 4.12 -28.02 -2.27
C THR A 4 4.92 -28.06 -3.57
N ARG A 5 5.12 -29.24 -4.19
CA ARG A 5 5.81 -29.37 -5.48
C ARG A 5 4.94 -28.87 -6.63
N LEU A 6 3.63 -29.17 -6.59
CA LEU A 6 2.67 -28.70 -7.60
C LEU A 6 2.53 -27.17 -7.56
N GLY A 7 2.49 -26.58 -6.35
CA GLY A 7 2.45 -25.12 -6.19
C GLY A 7 3.71 -24.43 -6.72
N ARG A 8 4.90 -24.99 -6.45
CA ARG A 8 6.17 -24.46 -6.99
C ARG A 8 6.24 -24.52 -8.50
N GLY A 9 5.78 -25.66 -9.10
CA GLY A 9 5.72 -25.81 -10.55
C GLY A 9 4.80 -24.78 -11.20
N ALA A 10 3.61 -24.55 -10.62
CA ALA A 10 2.66 -23.55 -11.10
C ALA A 10 3.24 -22.11 -11.01
N CYS A 11 3.92 -21.77 -9.92
CA CYS A 11 4.58 -20.47 -9.80
C CYS A 11 5.70 -20.26 -10.82
N LEU A 12 6.51 -21.29 -11.09
CA LEU A 12 7.56 -21.22 -12.12
C LEU A 12 6.97 -21.07 -13.52
N LEU A 13 5.92 -21.83 -13.86
CA LEU A 13 5.23 -21.69 -15.15
C LEU A 13 4.62 -20.30 -15.30
N ALA A 14 3.98 -19.76 -14.27
CA ALA A 14 3.43 -18.41 -14.29
C ALA A 14 4.54 -17.36 -14.49
N ALA A 15 5.67 -17.49 -13.81
CA ALA A 15 6.81 -16.58 -13.97
C ALA A 15 7.40 -16.64 -15.38
N LEU A 16 7.57 -17.86 -15.95
CA LEU A 16 8.05 -18.05 -17.31
C LEU A 16 7.05 -17.49 -18.34
N ALA A 17 5.75 -17.73 -18.16
CA ALA A 17 4.71 -17.19 -19.03
C ALA A 17 4.68 -15.65 -19.03
N LEU A 18 4.81 -15.04 -17.84
CA LEU A 18 4.90 -13.57 -17.71
C LEU A 18 6.17 -13.02 -18.35
N GLY A 19 7.32 -13.69 -18.15
CA GLY A 19 8.57 -13.33 -18.81
C GLY A 19 8.46 -13.42 -20.33
N ALA A 20 7.92 -14.51 -20.86
CA ALA A 20 7.68 -14.69 -22.27
C ALA A 20 6.72 -13.62 -22.84
N ALA A 21 5.64 -13.29 -22.12
CA ALA A 21 4.72 -12.24 -22.52
C ALA A 21 5.38 -10.85 -22.57
N CYS A 22 6.26 -10.53 -21.62
CA CYS A 22 7.06 -9.30 -21.65
C CYS A 22 8.01 -9.26 -22.85
N LEU A 23 8.66 -10.38 -23.16
CA LEU A 23 9.55 -10.47 -24.34
C LEU A 23 8.78 -10.42 -25.66
N ALA A 24 7.58 -11.00 -25.71
CA ALA A 24 6.70 -10.94 -26.88
C ALA A 24 6.12 -9.54 -27.12
N GLN A 25 6.01 -8.71 -26.07
CA GLN A 25 5.45 -7.35 -26.15
C GLN A 25 6.38 -6.30 -25.52
N PRO A 26 7.61 -6.13 -26.02
CA PRO A 26 8.63 -5.30 -25.37
C PRO A 26 8.23 -3.82 -25.30
N GLN A 27 7.50 -3.33 -26.31
CA GLN A 27 7.03 -1.93 -26.34
C GLN A 27 5.97 -1.69 -25.24
N ALA A 28 5.01 -2.60 -25.07
CA ALA A 28 4.00 -2.50 -24.01
C ALA A 28 4.64 -2.58 -22.62
N ALA A 29 5.57 -3.51 -22.43
CA ALA A 29 6.32 -3.64 -21.18
C ALA A 29 7.12 -2.37 -20.87
N ALA A 30 7.89 -1.84 -21.82
CA ALA A 30 8.67 -0.62 -21.64
C ALA A 30 7.80 0.62 -21.39
N GLN A 31 6.67 0.75 -22.10
CA GLN A 31 5.74 1.85 -21.88
C GLN A 31 5.12 1.79 -20.47
N SER A 32 4.65 0.61 -20.04
CA SER A 32 4.04 0.42 -18.74
C SER A 32 5.04 0.56 -17.59
N PHE A 33 6.29 0.13 -17.80
CA PHE A 33 7.40 0.38 -16.88
C PHE A 33 7.59 1.89 -16.67
N ARG A 34 7.71 2.67 -17.77
CA ARG A 34 7.85 4.13 -17.70
C ARG A 34 6.67 4.79 -17.00
N GLN A 35 5.44 4.33 -17.24
CA GLN A 35 4.25 4.82 -16.56
C GLN A 35 4.32 4.53 -15.05
N GLY A 36 4.76 3.33 -14.65
CA GLY A 36 4.97 2.97 -13.24
C GLY A 36 6.02 3.85 -12.57
N VAL A 37 7.16 4.06 -13.21
CA VAL A 37 8.22 4.97 -12.72
C VAL A 37 7.70 6.40 -12.60
N SER A 38 7.00 6.90 -13.61
CA SER A 38 6.40 8.23 -13.59
C SER A 38 5.41 8.40 -12.44
N LEU A 39 4.53 7.41 -12.21
CA LEU A 39 3.60 7.40 -11.08
C LEU A 39 4.34 7.45 -9.75
N CYS A 40 5.43 6.68 -9.60
CA CYS A 40 6.26 6.73 -8.39
C CYS A 40 6.88 8.11 -8.17
N LEU A 41 7.56 8.65 -9.19
CA LEU A 41 8.35 9.88 -9.06
C LEU A 41 7.48 11.13 -8.87
N TYR A 42 6.39 11.24 -9.61
CA TYR A 42 5.60 12.47 -9.67
C TYR A 42 4.34 12.46 -8.80
N THR A 43 3.90 11.28 -8.36
CA THR A 43 2.66 11.16 -7.58
C THR A 43 2.93 10.56 -6.20
N LEU A 44 3.54 9.37 -6.14
CA LEU A 44 3.66 8.64 -4.89
C LEU A 44 4.75 9.19 -3.98
N LEU A 45 5.97 9.38 -4.48
CA LEU A 45 7.09 9.84 -3.66
C LEU A 45 6.84 11.22 -3.05
N PRO A 46 6.38 12.25 -3.80
CA PRO A 46 6.09 13.55 -3.21
C PRO A 46 5.02 13.51 -2.12
N ALA A 47 4.01 12.64 -2.28
CA ALA A 47 2.93 12.52 -1.31
C ALA A 47 3.31 11.67 -0.09
N LEU A 48 4.10 10.59 -0.30
CA LEU A 48 4.34 9.58 0.72
C LEU A 48 5.64 9.78 1.48
N PHE A 49 6.73 10.14 0.81
CA PHE A 49 8.05 10.17 1.42
C PHE A 49 8.15 11.12 2.62
N PRO A 50 7.75 12.42 2.52
CA PRO A 50 7.80 13.32 3.67
C PRO A 50 6.93 12.83 4.82
N PHE A 51 5.76 12.27 4.50
CA PHE A 51 4.83 11.74 5.48
C PHE A 51 5.41 10.50 6.19
N LEU A 52 6.04 9.58 5.46
CA LEU A 52 6.68 8.38 6.03
C LEU A 52 7.84 8.76 6.95
N VAL A 53 8.66 9.74 6.56
CA VAL A 53 9.73 10.27 7.42
C VAL A 53 9.16 10.79 8.73
N LEU A 54 8.14 11.65 8.66
CA LEU A 54 7.51 12.22 9.86
C LEU A 54 6.86 11.12 10.73
N CYS A 55 6.17 10.16 10.13
CA CYS A 55 5.57 9.03 10.85
C CYS A 55 6.63 8.16 11.52
N SER A 56 7.71 7.79 10.83
CA SER A 56 8.82 7.03 11.40
C SER A 56 9.43 7.77 12.58
N TRP A 57 9.72 9.05 12.41
CA TRP A 57 10.33 9.87 13.45
C TRP A 57 9.42 10.06 14.66
N LEU A 58 8.13 10.36 14.46
CA LEU A 58 7.13 10.48 15.53
C LEU A 58 6.96 9.16 16.29
N THR A 59 6.80 8.05 15.59
CA THR A 59 6.61 6.75 16.25
C THR A 59 7.82 6.31 17.06
N ALA A 60 9.02 6.67 16.62
CA ALA A 60 10.26 6.37 17.35
C ALA A 60 10.45 7.24 18.62
N ASN A 61 9.94 8.48 18.60
CA ASN A 61 10.14 9.45 19.71
C ASN A 61 8.93 9.59 20.64
N LEU A 62 7.75 9.05 20.26
CA LEU A 62 6.58 9.11 21.12
C LEU A 62 6.68 8.07 22.26
N PRO A 63 6.40 8.46 23.51
CA PRO A 63 6.36 7.55 24.64
C PRO A 63 5.11 6.64 24.57
N GLY A 64 5.21 5.52 23.88
CA GLY A 64 4.10 4.57 23.78
C GLY A 64 4.58 3.14 23.60
N ARG A 65 4.18 2.24 24.51
CA ARG A 65 4.62 0.82 24.48
C ARG A 65 3.42 -0.15 24.56
N GLY A 66 2.23 0.32 24.24
CA GLY A 66 1.00 -0.46 24.35
C GLY A 66 0.42 -0.89 23.00
N LEU A 67 -0.61 -1.73 23.07
CA LEU A 67 -1.36 -2.19 21.90
C LEU A 67 -2.02 -1.02 21.15
N TRP A 68 -2.50 -0.01 21.88
CA TRP A 68 -3.08 1.21 21.29
C TRP A 68 -2.09 2.05 20.52
N PHE A 69 -0.84 2.13 21.00
CA PHE A 69 0.24 2.79 20.26
C PHE A 69 0.55 2.06 18.95
N ALA A 70 0.65 0.72 19.00
CA ALA A 70 0.84 -0.09 17.81
C ALA A 70 -0.32 0.05 16.81
N LEU A 71 -1.55 0.20 17.28
CA LEU A 71 -2.72 0.44 16.43
C LEU A 71 -2.69 1.84 15.82
N GLY A 72 -2.43 2.87 16.60
CA GLY A 72 -2.31 4.25 16.11
C GLY A 72 -1.18 4.41 15.09
N SER A 73 0.00 3.83 15.36
CA SER A 73 1.10 3.83 14.39
C SER A 73 0.77 3.05 13.12
N SER A 74 -0.04 2.00 13.20
CA SER A 74 -0.54 1.25 12.04
C SER A 74 -1.47 2.11 11.17
N TRP A 75 -2.35 2.89 11.77
CA TRP A 75 -3.19 3.84 11.02
C TRP A 75 -2.36 4.90 10.34
N LEU A 76 -1.36 5.46 11.00
CA LEU A 76 -0.48 6.45 10.41
C LEU A 76 0.43 5.88 9.33
N GLY A 77 1.06 4.73 9.58
CA GLY A 77 2.03 4.13 8.66
C GLY A 77 1.44 3.24 7.57
N GLY A 78 0.13 2.92 7.66
CA GLY A 78 -0.56 2.11 6.67
C GLY A 78 -0.37 0.60 6.85
N TYR A 79 -0.76 -0.16 5.84
CA TYR A 79 -0.82 -1.63 5.88
C TYR A 79 0.53 -2.30 6.17
N ALA A 80 1.64 -1.75 5.69
CA ALA A 80 2.97 -2.32 5.93
C ALA A 80 3.35 -2.23 7.41
N VAL A 81 3.16 -1.06 8.03
CA VAL A 81 3.41 -0.86 9.46
C VAL A 81 2.47 -1.72 10.31
N CYS A 82 1.20 -1.85 9.88
CA CYS A 82 0.25 -2.74 10.53
C CYS A 82 0.71 -4.20 10.50
N ALA A 83 1.21 -4.68 9.36
CA ALA A 83 1.74 -6.03 9.23
C ALA A 83 2.97 -6.25 10.12
N HIS A 84 3.92 -5.31 10.14
CA HIS A 84 5.09 -5.36 11.03
C HIS A 84 4.71 -5.39 12.51
N ASN A 85 3.83 -4.49 12.95
CA ASN A 85 3.35 -4.45 14.33
C ASN A 85 2.64 -5.75 14.70
N THR A 86 1.83 -6.30 13.79
CA THR A 86 1.13 -7.56 14.01
C THR A 86 2.11 -8.72 14.16
N ALA A 87 3.10 -8.84 13.28
CA ALA A 87 4.12 -9.87 13.32
C ALA A 87 4.91 -9.81 14.63
N ALA A 88 5.38 -8.61 14.99
CA ALA A 88 6.14 -8.39 16.21
C ALA A 88 5.34 -8.70 17.48
N LEU A 89 4.08 -8.25 17.57
CA LEU A 89 3.20 -8.56 18.71
C LEU A 89 2.86 -10.06 18.80
N ARG A 90 2.75 -10.73 17.64
CA ARG A 90 2.49 -12.18 17.58
C ARG A 90 3.71 -12.99 18.02
N GLN A 91 4.89 -12.67 17.49
CA GLN A 91 6.17 -13.31 17.83
C GLN A 91 6.55 -13.09 19.29
N GLY A 92 6.24 -11.91 19.84
CA GLY A 92 6.46 -11.61 21.24
C GLY A 92 5.40 -12.18 22.21
N GLY A 93 4.49 -13.04 21.75
CA GLY A 93 3.47 -13.68 22.59
C GLY A 93 2.40 -12.73 23.16
N ARG A 94 2.31 -11.48 22.67
CA ARG A 94 1.32 -10.47 23.13
C ARG A 94 -0.06 -10.68 22.51
N LEU A 95 -0.11 -11.24 21.31
CA LEU A 95 -1.34 -11.56 20.60
C LEU A 95 -1.39 -13.07 20.32
N ASP A 96 -2.52 -13.68 20.61
CA ASP A 96 -2.89 -14.97 20.04
C ASP A 96 -3.29 -14.81 18.57
N ASN A 97 -3.56 -15.92 17.88
CA ASN A 97 -3.89 -15.90 16.46
C ASN A 97 -5.18 -15.09 16.17
N ALA A 98 -6.21 -15.21 17.00
CA ALA A 98 -7.48 -14.50 16.82
C ALA A 98 -7.31 -13.00 17.04
N ARG A 99 -6.57 -12.61 18.09
CA ARG A 99 -6.26 -11.19 18.36
C ARG A 99 -5.38 -10.57 17.31
N ALA A 100 -4.40 -11.32 16.77
CA ALA A 100 -3.54 -10.85 15.68
C ALA A 100 -4.35 -10.60 14.39
N GLN A 101 -5.28 -11.51 14.06
CA GLN A 101 -6.20 -11.29 12.95
C GLN A 101 -7.12 -10.09 13.19
N ARG A 102 -7.63 -9.92 14.41
CA ARG A 102 -8.43 -8.74 14.78
C ARG A 102 -7.63 -7.45 14.68
N PHE A 103 -6.37 -7.48 15.09
CA PHE A 103 -5.47 -6.34 14.97
C PHE A 103 -5.24 -5.96 13.50
N LEU A 104 -5.05 -6.95 12.61
CA LEU A 104 -4.96 -6.71 11.16
C LEU A 104 -6.24 -6.07 10.61
N VAL A 105 -7.41 -6.59 10.98
CA VAL A 105 -8.71 -6.03 10.52
C VAL A 105 -8.89 -4.58 10.96
N LEU A 106 -8.55 -4.27 12.23
CA LEU A 106 -8.66 -2.92 12.78
C LEU A 106 -7.62 -1.95 12.24
N GLY A 107 -6.37 -2.40 12.16
CA GLY A 107 -5.21 -1.54 11.91
C GLY A 107 -4.85 -1.39 10.44
N CYS A 108 -5.25 -2.35 9.58
CA CYS A 108 -4.83 -2.34 8.20
C CYS A 108 -5.67 -1.36 7.37
N CYS A 109 -5.07 -0.25 7.00
CA CYS A 109 -5.63 0.77 6.12
C CYS A 109 -4.53 1.34 5.23
N SER A 110 -4.90 2.09 4.21
CA SER A 110 -3.95 2.93 3.49
C SER A 110 -3.55 4.13 4.35
N SER A 111 -2.29 4.55 4.27
CA SER A 111 -1.78 5.67 5.10
C SER A 111 -2.45 7.00 4.74
N PRO A 112 -2.49 7.98 5.67
CA PRO A 112 -2.99 9.32 5.38
C PRO A 112 -2.24 9.99 4.23
N GLY A 113 -0.91 9.79 4.13
CA GLY A 113 -0.11 10.30 3.01
C GLY A 113 -0.62 9.82 1.66
N PHE A 114 -1.01 8.54 1.57
CA PHE A 114 -1.59 7.99 0.36
C PHE A 114 -3.04 8.46 0.13
N VAL A 115 -3.91 8.35 1.12
CA VAL A 115 -5.34 8.67 0.93
C VAL A 115 -5.57 10.17 0.81
N ILE A 116 -4.93 10.99 1.65
CA ILE A 116 -5.14 12.45 1.66
C ILE A 116 -4.26 13.11 0.58
N GLY A 117 -2.96 12.79 0.56
CA GLY A 117 -2.00 13.43 -0.33
C GLY A 117 -2.14 12.96 -1.77
N CYS A 118 -2.05 11.64 -2.00
CA CYS A 118 -2.09 11.08 -3.34
C CYS A 118 -3.54 11.01 -3.88
N VAL A 119 -4.42 10.22 -3.25
CA VAL A 119 -5.78 9.99 -3.80
C VAL A 119 -6.61 11.27 -3.74
N GLY A 120 -6.71 11.91 -2.58
CA GLY A 120 -7.49 13.14 -2.42
C GLY A 120 -6.88 14.31 -3.17
N GLY A 121 -5.64 14.68 -2.82
CA GLY A 121 -4.99 15.90 -3.31
C GLY A 121 -4.60 15.84 -4.78
N GLN A 122 -3.97 14.73 -5.24
CA GLN A 122 -3.42 14.65 -6.59
C GLN A 122 -4.37 13.99 -7.59
N LEU A 123 -5.05 12.90 -7.21
CA LEU A 123 -5.91 12.17 -8.15
C LEU A 123 -7.35 12.70 -8.21
N LEU A 124 -7.95 13.06 -7.06
CA LEU A 124 -9.31 13.60 -7.01
C LEU A 124 -9.35 15.13 -6.94
N GLY A 125 -8.20 15.80 -6.82
CA GLY A 125 -8.10 17.26 -6.81
C GLY A 125 -8.69 17.92 -5.56
N SER A 126 -8.93 17.18 -4.47
CA SER A 126 -9.51 17.70 -3.23
C SER A 126 -8.91 17.05 -2.00
N VAL A 127 -8.05 17.79 -1.29
CA VAL A 127 -7.47 17.36 -0.01
C VAL A 127 -8.58 17.10 1.02
N ALA A 128 -9.63 17.93 1.03
CA ALA A 128 -10.77 17.77 1.93
C ALA A 128 -11.53 16.46 1.69
N ALA A 129 -11.72 16.07 0.40
CA ALA A 129 -12.25 14.77 0.07
C ALA A 129 -11.34 13.64 0.54
N GLY A 130 -10.02 13.80 0.41
CA GLY A 130 -9.03 12.84 0.92
C GLY A 130 -9.11 12.66 2.43
N VAL A 131 -9.26 13.74 3.20
CA VAL A 131 -9.46 13.70 4.66
C VAL A 131 -10.74 12.95 5.02
N ALA A 132 -11.84 13.26 4.33
CA ALA A 132 -13.12 12.58 4.54
C ALA A 132 -13.03 11.09 4.20
N LEU A 133 -12.42 10.73 3.06
CA LEU A 133 -12.22 9.33 2.68
C LEU A 133 -11.36 8.58 3.70
N TYR A 134 -10.33 9.22 4.24
CA TYR A 134 -9.49 8.61 5.27
C TYR A 134 -10.28 8.35 6.56
N ALA A 135 -11.05 9.32 7.03
CA ALA A 135 -11.91 9.15 8.20
C ALA A 135 -12.96 8.04 8.01
N LEU A 136 -13.61 8.01 6.83
CA LEU A 136 -14.59 6.98 6.48
C LEU A 136 -13.95 5.59 6.35
N GLN A 137 -12.70 5.50 5.85
CA GLN A 137 -11.94 4.25 5.80
C GLN A 137 -11.66 3.70 7.20
N LEU A 138 -11.27 4.55 8.15
CA LEU A 138 -11.07 4.15 9.55
C LEU A 138 -12.40 3.71 10.20
N ALA A 139 -13.47 4.46 9.97
CA ALA A 139 -14.81 4.08 10.45
C ALA A 139 -15.24 2.71 9.88
N ALA A 140 -15.00 2.46 8.59
CA ALA A 140 -15.27 1.16 7.97
C ALA A 140 -14.45 0.03 8.60
N ASN A 141 -13.16 0.27 8.94
CA ASN A 141 -12.34 -0.70 9.66
C ASN A 141 -12.90 -1.04 11.05
N LEU A 142 -13.36 -0.03 11.81
CA LEU A 142 -13.97 -0.23 13.12
C LEU A 142 -15.27 -1.03 13.01
N LEU A 143 -16.13 -0.67 12.08
CA LEU A 143 -17.39 -1.40 11.83
C LEU A 143 -17.13 -2.84 11.36
N CYS A 144 -16.17 -3.02 10.45
CA CYS A 144 -15.78 -4.34 9.98
C CYS A 144 -15.27 -5.23 11.12
N ALA A 145 -14.43 -4.69 12.00
CA ALA A 145 -13.94 -5.42 13.17
C ALA A 145 -15.06 -5.74 14.19
N ALA A 146 -16.03 -4.85 14.34
CA ALA A 146 -17.19 -5.09 15.18
C ALA A 146 -18.08 -6.21 14.59
N LEU A 147 -18.37 -6.17 13.30
CA LEU A 147 -19.15 -7.20 12.60
C LEU A 147 -18.48 -8.56 12.63
N LEU A 148 -17.16 -8.62 12.47
CA LEU A 148 -16.38 -9.85 12.47
C LEU A 148 -15.99 -10.31 13.89
N ALA A 149 -16.34 -9.58 14.94
CA ALA A 149 -16.00 -9.91 16.32
C ALA A 149 -16.41 -11.34 16.75
N PRO A 150 -17.58 -11.90 16.35
CA PRO A 150 -17.95 -13.26 16.72
C PRO A 150 -16.99 -14.33 16.19
N TRP A 151 -16.43 -14.11 14.98
CA TRP A 151 -15.46 -15.04 14.36
C TRP A 151 -14.01 -14.84 14.85
N LEU A 152 -13.76 -13.73 15.57
CA LEU A 152 -12.45 -13.32 16.06
C LEU A 152 -12.36 -13.46 17.60
N ARG A 153 -13.01 -14.47 18.18
CA ARG A 153 -12.99 -14.70 19.62
C ARG A 153 -11.60 -15.14 20.10
N PRO A 154 -10.98 -14.44 21.06
CA PRO A 154 -9.71 -14.84 21.63
C PRO A 154 -9.84 -16.15 22.39
N GLN A 155 -8.89 -17.08 22.17
CA GLN A 155 -8.90 -18.36 22.88
C GLN A 155 -8.22 -18.28 24.25
N GLU A 156 -7.26 -17.37 24.46
CA GLU A 156 -6.53 -17.24 25.73
C GLU A 156 -6.03 -15.81 25.99
N LYS A 157 -5.79 -15.49 27.28
CA LYS A 157 -5.16 -14.22 27.68
C LYS A 157 -3.63 -14.34 27.64
N HIS A 158 -3.02 -14.06 26.52
CA HIS A 158 -1.56 -13.93 26.42
C HIS A 158 -1.12 -12.55 26.92
N ARG A 159 -0.24 -12.51 27.91
CA ARG A 159 0.38 -11.29 28.48
C ARG A 159 1.91 -11.44 28.46
N GLY A 160 2.49 -11.68 27.30
CA GLY A 160 3.95 -11.66 27.15
C GLY A 160 4.53 -10.22 27.21
N PRO A 161 5.85 -10.08 27.43
CA PRO A 161 6.53 -8.79 27.35
C PRO A 161 6.44 -8.19 25.94
N LEU A 162 6.59 -6.87 25.84
CA LEU A 162 6.60 -6.18 24.56
C LEU A 162 7.84 -6.62 23.75
N PRO A 163 7.69 -7.07 22.50
CA PRO A 163 8.82 -7.46 21.67
C PRO A 163 9.83 -6.32 21.49
N ALA A 164 11.11 -6.67 21.39
CA ALA A 164 12.17 -5.68 21.14
C ALA A 164 11.95 -4.89 19.85
N SER A 165 11.36 -5.53 18.82
CA SER A 165 11.03 -4.91 17.53
C SER A 165 9.94 -3.81 17.59
N LEU A 166 9.15 -3.78 18.66
CA LEU A 166 8.19 -2.69 18.94
C LEU A 166 8.73 -1.67 19.93
N ARG A 167 9.92 -1.91 20.50
CA ARG A 167 10.58 -0.86 21.28
C ARG A 167 11.06 0.17 20.26
N PRO A 168 10.64 1.44 20.41
CA PRO A 168 11.27 2.50 19.60
C PRO A 168 12.77 2.38 19.84
N PRO A 169 13.59 2.49 18.79
CA PRO A 169 15.04 2.59 18.98
C PRO A 169 15.26 3.71 20.00
N GLN A 170 16.07 3.44 21.04
CA GLN A 170 16.43 4.45 22.02
C GLN A 170 17.13 5.57 21.24
N HIS A 171 16.44 6.66 20.93
CA HIS A 171 16.88 7.76 20.09
C HIS A 171 17.06 7.39 18.61
N SER A 172 15.98 7.33 17.83
CA SER A 172 16.11 7.35 16.38
C SER A 172 16.32 8.78 15.94
N ASN A 173 17.48 9.02 15.34
CA ASN A 173 17.81 10.29 14.71
C ASN A 173 16.89 10.51 13.50
N LEU A 174 16.68 11.75 13.09
CA LEU A 174 15.96 12.05 11.85
C LEU A 174 16.56 11.33 10.63
N SER A 175 17.89 11.13 10.62
CA SER A 175 18.59 10.36 9.59
C SER A 175 18.12 8.90 9.49
N ASP A 176 17.87 8.25 10.63
CA ASP A 176 17.37 6.86 10.65
C ASP A 176 15.92 6.80 10.12
N ALA A 177 15.10 7.79 10.48
CA ALA A 177 13.74 7.90 9.96
C ALA A 177 13.72 8.14 8.45
N VAL A 178 14.63 8.96 7.93
CA VAL A 178 14.81 9.19 6.49
C VAL A 178 15.21 7.90 5.78
N SER A 179 16.18 7.15 6.33
CA SER A 179 16.62 5.87 5.75
C SER A 179 15.50 4.84 5.71
N GLN A 180 14.74 4.68 6.80
CA GLN A 180 13.59 3.76 6.86
C GLN A 180 12.48 4.15 5.88
N ALA A 181 12.21 5.44 5.74
CA ALA A 181 11.22 5.93 4.79
C ALA A 181 11.68 5.70 3.35
N ALA A 182 12.97 5.88 3.06
CA ALA A 182 13.56 5.62 1.75
C ALA A 182 13.45 4.13 1.36
N ASP A 183 13.80 3.23 2.28
CA ASP A 183 13.67 1.78 2.07
C ASP A 183 12.20 1.38 1.80
N SER A 184 11.27 1.94 2.58
CA SER A 184 9.83 1.70 2.41
C SER A 184 9.32 2.20 1.05
N CYS A 185 9.74 3.40 0.64
CA CYS A 185 9.40 3.99 -0.65
C CYS A 185 9.97 3.18 -1.81
N LEU A 186 11.22 2.72 -1.70
CA LEU A 186 11.84 1.91 -2.75
C LEU A 186 11.08 0.60 -2.95
N HIS A 187 10.77 -0.08 -1.86
CA HIS A 187 10.02 -1.34 -1.91
C HIS A 187 8.64 -1.14 -2.55
N LEU A 188 7.94 -0.08 -2.14
CA LEU A 188 6.64 0.29 -2.71
C LEU A 188 6.77 0.60 -4.21
N CYS A 189 7.74 1.44 -4.61
CA CYS A 189 7.96 1.77 -6.02
C CYS A 189 8.31 0.53 -6.86
N GLY A 190 9.15 -0.37 -6.34
CA GLY A 190 9.45 -1.64 -7.01
C GLY A 190 8.19 -2.47 -7.28
N CYS A 191 7.30 -2.59 -6.30
CA CYS A 191 6.02 -3.27 -6.46
C CYS A 191 5.13 -2.57 -7.49
N VAL A 192 4.98 -1.25 -7.40
CA VAL A 192 4.16 -0.47 -8.33
C VAL A 192 4.64 -0.64 -9.76
N VAL A 193 5.95 -0.46 -10.01
CA VAL A 193 6.55 -0.58 -11.34
C VAL A 193 6.39 -2.00 -11.88
N PHE A 194 6.66 -3.02 -11.06
CA PHE A 194 6.52 -4.42 -11.46
C PHE A 194 5.06 -4.74 -11.85
N PHE A 195 4.11 -4.47 -10.96
CA PHE A 195 2.71 -4.80 -11.22
C PHE A 195 2.10 -3.94 -12.32
N ARG A 196 2.54 -2.68 -12.48
CA ARG A 196 2.14 -1.83 -13.62
C ARG A 196 2.64 -2.42 -14.95
N THR A 197 3.87 -2.92 -14.99
CA THR A 197 4.43 -3.56 -16.18
C THR A 197 3.64 -4.82 -16.55
N ILE A 198 3.38 -5.69 -15.58
CA ILE A 198 2.57 -6.90 -15.78
C ILE A 198 1.15 -6.54 -16.24
N SER A 199 0.51 -5.59 -15.57
CA SER A 199 -0.83 -5.11 -15.95
C SER A 199 -0.85 -4.61 -17.40
N GLY A 200 0.13 -3.82 -17.81
CA GLY A 200 0.20 -3.28 -19.16
C GLY A 200 0.39 -4.33 -20.26
N VAL A 201 1.18 -5.36 -19.98
CA VAL A 201 1.35 -6.48 -20.91
C VAL A 201 0.05 -7.30 -21.02
N ILE A 202 -0.56 -7.66 -19.89
CA ILE A 202 -1.81 -8.45 -19.86
C ILE A 202 -2.99 -7.64 -20.45
N SER A 203 -3.01 -6.34 -20.26
CA SER A 203 -4.07 -5.45 -20.78
C SER A 203 -4.25 -5.52 -22.29
N ARG A 204 -3.20 -5.90 -23.03
CA ARG A 204 -3.29 -6.08 -24.49
C ARG A 204 -4.25 -7.18 -24.92
N PHE A 205 -4.52 -8.13 -24.03
CA PHE A 205 -5.45 -9.23 -24.25
C PHE A 205 -6.84 -8.96 -23.69
N LEU A 206 -7.07 -7.78 -23.06
CA LEU A 206 -8.33 -7.43 -22.41
C LEU A 206 -9.05 -6.27 -23.13
N PRO A 207 -10.38 -6.28 -23.16
CA PRO A 207 -11.17 -5.14 -23.61
C PRO A 207 -10.81 -3.86 -22.81
N PRO A 208 -10.85 -2.68 -23.43
CA PRO A 208 -10.45 -1.41 -22.78
C PRO A 208 -11.20 -1.14 -21.47
N GLY A 209 -12.46 -1.60 -21.36
CA GLY A 209 -13.28 -1.45 -20.15
C GLY A 209 -12.74 -2.21 -18.93
N LEU A 210 -12.05 -3.33 -19.14
CA LEU A 210 -11.53 -4.20 -18.06
C LEU A 210 -10.09 -3.84 -17.64
N GLN A 211 -9.36 -3.08 -18.44
CA GLN A 211 -7.96 -2.75 -18.16
C GLN A 211 -7.76 -2.03 -16.81
N PRO A 212 -8.53 -0.99 -16.43
CA PRO A 212 -8.40 -0.34 -15.14
C PRO A 212 -8.79 -1.25 -13.96
N LEU A 213 -9.69 -2.21 -14.18
CA LEU A 213 -10.05 -3.20 -13.17
C LEU A 213 -8.90 -4.19 -12.93
N LEU A 214 -8.18 -4.58 -13.98
CA LEU A 214 -6.96 -5.37 -13.85
C LEU A 214 -5.88 -4.61 -13.07
N SER A 215 -5.65 -3.34 -13.40
CA SER A 215 -4.70 -2.48 -12.66
C SER A 215 -5.09 -2.41 -11.18
N ALA A 216 -6.37 -2.18 -10.87
CA ALA A 216 -6.88 -2.11 -9.52
C ALA A 216 -6.75 -3.46 -8.76
N ALA A 217 -6.97 -4.57 -9.43
CA ALA A 217 -6.82 -5.89 -8.85
C ALA A 217 -5.36 -6.25 -8.55
N LEU A 218 -4.43 -5.78 -9.37
CA LEU A 218 -3.00 -6.06 -9.21
C LEU A 218 -2.32 -5.09 -8.24
N GLU A 219 -2.57 -3.77 -8.37
CA GLU A 219 -1.84 -2.77 -7.59
C GLU A 219 -2.73 -1.54 -7.30
N ILE A 220 -2.77 -1.17 -6.03
CA ILE A 220 -3.66 -0.12 -5.50
C ILE A 220 -3.38 1.25 -6.13
N SER A 221 -2.12 1.66 -6.27
CA SER A 221 -1.75 3.00 -6.73
C SER A 221 -2.03 3.18 -8.22
N ALA A 222 -1.66 2.18 -9.03
CA ALA A 222 -1.95 2.16 -10.46
C ALA A 222 -3.46 2.07 -10.71
N GLY A 223 -4.18 1.26 -9.93
CA GLY A 223 -5.63 1.16 -9.98
C GLY A 223 -6.33 2.48 -9.65
N CYS A 224 -5.91 3.16 -8.59
CA CYS A 224 -6.43 4.49 -8.24
C CYS A 224 -6.18 5.50 -9.36
N ALA A 225 -4.97 5.52 -9.96
CA ALA A 225 -4.65 6.45 -11.03
C ALA A 225 -5.50 6.20 -12.29
N ASP A 226 -5.62 4.92 -12.71
CA ASP A 226 -6.38 4.56 -13.91
C ASP A 226 -7.90 4.79 -13.73
N LEU A 227 -8.44 4.56 -12.53
CA LEU A 227 -9.86 4.79 -12.23
C LEU A 227 -10.15 6.28 -12.01
N ALA A 228 -9.25 7.01 -11.37
CA ALA A 228 -9.35 8.46 -11.22
C ALA A 228 -9.38 9.18 -12.56
N ALA A 229 -8.62 8.71 -13.54
CA ALA A 229 -8.60 9.27 -14.90
C ALA A 229 -9.95 9.18 -15.63
N ARG A 230 -10.88 8.34 -15.18
CA ARG A 230 -12.25 8.24 -15.73
C ARG A 230 -13.16 9.40 -15.33
N GLY A 231 -12.84 10.09 -14.25
CA GLY A 231 -13.61 11.24 -13.76
C GLY A 231 -14.91 10.90 -13.06
N GLY A 232 -15.53 11.94 -12.48
CA GLY A 232 -16.86 11.88 -11.88
C GLY A 232 -17.01 10.85 -10.77
N ALA A 233 -18.20 10.25 -10.67
CA ALA A 233 -18.51 9.23 -9.66
C ALA A 233 -17.66 7.96 -9.82
N ALA A 234 -17.30 7.59 -11.05
CA ALA A 234 -16.46 6.42 -11.32
C ALA A 234 -15.05 6.56 -10.71
N ALA A 235 -14.47 7.77 -10.72
CA ALA A 235 -13.20 8.06 -10.07
C ALA A 235 -13.28 7.86 -8.54
N LEU A 236 -14.30 8.45 -7.90
CA LEU A 236 -14.48 8.38 -6.45
C LEU A 236 -14.69 6.93 -6.00
N TYR A 237 -15.70 6.26 -6.54
CA TYR A 237 -16.02 4.88 -6.15
C TYR A 237 -14.95 3.88 -6.56
N GLY A 238 -14.29 4.13 -7.69
CA GLY A 238 -13.14 3.33 -8.13
C GLY A 238 -11.97 3.41 -7.17
N CYS A 239 -11.59 4.62 -6.74
CA CYS A 239 -10.56 4.81 -5.72
C CYS A 239 -10.96 4.15 -4.38
N CYS A 240 -12.24 4.28 -3.96
CA CYS A 240 -12.74 3.60 -2.76
C CYS A 240 -12.62 2.08 -2.86
N ALA A 241 -12.89 1.50 -4.03
CA ALA A 241 -12.72 0.08 -4.28
C ALA A 241 -11.25 -0.34 -4.13
N CYS A 242 -10.32 0.40 -4.73
CA CYS A 242 -8.89 0.15 -4.60
C CYS A 242 -8.42 0.24 -3.14
N LEU A 243 -8.83 1.28 -2.42
CA LEU A 243 -8.49 1.50 -1.01
C LEU A 243 -9.02 0.39 -0.09
N SER A 244 -10.14 -0.22 -0.44
CA SER A 244 -10.74 -1.32 0.34
C SER A 244 -10.12 -2.66 0.03
N LEU A 245 -9.95 -3.00 -1.25
CA LEU A 245 -9.51 -4.31 -1.72
C LEU A 245 -7.99 -4.45 -1.69
N LEU A 246 -7.25 -3.33 -1.68
CA LEU A 246 -5.80 -3.19 -1.55
C LEU A 246 -4.97 -3.72 -2.74
N GLY A 247 -5.54 -4.50 -3.65
CA GLY A 247 -4.82 -5.12 -4.75
C GLY A 247 -3.88 -6.27 -4.34
N PHE A 248 -3.49 -7.08 -5.30
CA PHE A 248 -2.68 -8.29 -5.07
C PHE A 248 -1.26 -7.96 -4.55
N SER A 249 -0.67 -6.84 -4.99
CA SER A 249 0.66 -6.40 -4.56
C SER A 249 0.75 -6.25 -3.03
N VAL A 250 -0.28 -5.67 -2.40
CA VAL A 250 -0.32 -5.46 -0.95
C VAL A 250 -0.40 -6.79 -0.20
N TYR A 251 -1.19 -7.76 -0.71
CA TYR A 251 -1.25 -9.10 -0.09
C TYR A 251 0.09 -9.81 -0.15
N VAL A 252 0.82 -9.71 -1.27
CA VAL A 252 2.18 -10.28 -1.41
C VAL A 252 3.14 -9.61 -0.42
N GLN A 253 3.11 -8.29 -0.29
CA GLN A 253 3.93 -7.55 0.67
C GLN A 253 3.60 -7.95 2.11
N MET A 254 2.32 -7.98 2.48
CA MET A 254 1.90 -8.38 3.82
C MET A 254 2.28 -9.82 4.14
N GLN A 255 2.18 -10.75 3.18
CA GLN A 255 2.59 -12.14 3.36
C GLN A 255 4.09 -12.25 3.62
N GLY A 256 4.91 -11.46 2.91
CA GLY A 256 6.36 -11.38 3.12
C GLY A 256 6.70 -10.86 4.53
N ILE A 257 6.01 -9.83 5.00
CA ILE A 257 6.22 -9.25 6.33
C ILE A 257 5.75 -10.20 7.44
N LEU A 258 4.57 -10.79 7.30
CA LEU A 258 3.98 -11.68 8.30
C LEU A 258 4.66 -13.05 8.36
N GLN A 259 5.37 -13.48 7.33
CA GLN A 259 6.10 -14.75 7.26
C GLN A 259 5.29 -15.97 7.75
N GLY A 260 3.99 -15.97 7.50
CA GLY A 260 3.08 -17.04 7.89
C GLY A 260 2.65 -17.08 9.36
N CYS A 261 3.10 -16.15 10.21
CA CYS A 261 2.73 -16.12 11.64
C CYS A 261 1.25 -15.81 11.88
N VAL A 262 0.55 -15.22 10.88
CA VAL A 262 -0.89 -14.95 10.91
C VAL A 262 -1.50 -15.31 9.55
N PRO A 263 -2.57 -16.15 9.49
CA PRO A 263 -3.22 -16.50 8.24
C PRO A 263 -4.03 -15.32 7.69
N LEU A 264 -3.85 -15.00 6.40
CA LEU A 264 -4.52 -13.87 5.73
C LEU A 264 -5.94 -14.18 5.23
N ARG A 265 -6.46 -15.41 5.40
CA ARG A 265 -7.80 -15.78 4.88
C ARG A 265 -8.92 -14.89 5.41
N LEU A 266 -8.98 -14.72 6.74
CA LEU A 266 -10.00 -13.87 7.36
C LEU A 266 -9.78 -12.39 7.04
N PHE A 267 -8.51 -11.97 6.92
CA PHE A 267 -8.18 -10.64 6.46
C PHE A 267 -8.73 -10.38 5.05
N PHE A 268 -8.59 -11.33 4.12
CA PHE A 268 -9.17 -11.22 2.78
C PHE A 268 -10.70 -11.06 2.83
N VAL A 269 -11.40 -11.91 3.62
CA VAL A 269 -12.86 -11.79 3.81
C VAL A 269 -13.21 -10.42 4.42
N SER A 270 -12.42 -9.95 5.39
CA SER A 270 -12.65 -8.64 6.00
C SER A 270 -12.55 -7.50 4.99
N ARG A 271 -11.71 -7.61 3.95
CA ARG A 271 -11.61 -6.59 2.90
C ARG A 271 -12.85 -6.53 2.01
N LEU A 272 -13.51 -7.65 1.78
CA LEU A 272 -14.80 -7.66 1.07
C LEU A 272 -15.91 -7.00 1.92
N VAL A 273 -15.95 -7.29 3.21
CA VAL A 273 -16.90 -6.64 4.14
C VAL A 273 -16.59 -5.15 4.25
N HIS A 274 -15.31 -4.78 4.40
CA HIS A 274 -14.87 -3.40 4.42
C HIS A 274 -15.24 -2.66 3.13
N PHE A 275 -15.11 -3.30 1.97
CA PHE A 275 -15.50 -2.73 0.69
C PHE A 275 -16.97 -2.31 0.68
N GLY A 276 -17.88 -3.21 1.06
CA GLY A 276 -19.31 -2.90 1.15
C GLY A 276 -19.60 -1.76 2.14
N LEU A 277 -19.02 -1.82 3.35
CA LEU A 277 -19.20 -0.81 4.39
C LEU A 277 -18.65 0.55 3.97
N PHE A 278 -17.46 0.58 3.38
CA PHE A 278 -16.82 1.83 2.96
C PHE A 278 -17.60 2.51 1.85
N LEU A 279 -18.03 1.75 0.82
CA LEU A 279 -18.89 2.30 -0.23
C LEU A 279 -20.22 2.82 0.33
N LEU A 280 -20.84 2.10 1.26
CA LEU A 280 -22.07 2.54 1.92
C LEU A 280 -21.83 3.85 2.68
N LEU A 281 -20.78 3.93 3.51
CA LEU A 281 -20.44 5.15 4.24
C LEU A 281 -20.17 6.33 3.31
N VAL A 282 -19.39 6.12 2.25
CA VAL A 282 -19.12 7.16 1.24
C VAL A 282 -20.41 7.61 0.58
N ARG A 283 -21.33 6.70 0.21
CA ARG A 283 -22.61 7.07 -0.38
C ARG A 283 -23.50 7.87 0.58
N LEU A 284 -23.54 7.49 1.85
CA LEU A 284 -24.31 8.20 2.88
C LEU A 284 -23.75 9.59 3.16
N CYS A 285 -22.42 9.71 3.17
CA CYS A 285 -21.73 10.97 3.42
C CYS A 285 -21.50 11.81 2.14
N LEU A 286 -21.87 11.30 0.96
CA LEU A 286 -21.66 11.97 -0.32
C LEU A 286 -22.19 13.41 -0.35
N PRO A 287 -23.38 13.74 0.23
CA PRO A 287 -23.88 15.12 0.28
C PRO A 287 -23.02 16.07 1.12
N LEU A 288 -22.25 15.50 2.09
CA LEU A 288 -21.36 16.24 3.00
C LEU A 288 -19.94 16.35 2.46
N LEU A 289 -19.59 15.53 1.45
CA LEU A 289 -18.29 15.59 0.83
C LEU A 289 -18.16 16.88 0.02
N PRO A 290 -17.05 17.61 0.16
CA PRO A 290 -16.76 18.74 -0.70
C PRO A 290 -16.87 18.28 -2.15
N ARG A 291 -17.71 18.96 -2.95
CA ARG A 291 -17.83 18.64 -4.37
C ARG A 291 -16.45 18.77 -4.98
N ALA A 292 -15.87 17.65 -5.38
CA ALA A 292 -14.65 17.67 -6.18
C ALA A 292 -14.98 18.48 -7.43
N GLN A 293 -14.41 19.68 -7.54
CA GLN A 293 -14.48 20.41 -8.80
C GLN A 293 -13.75 19.55 -9.82
N PRO A 294 -14.24 19.46 -11.07
CA PRO A 294 -13.57 18.69 -12.10
C PRO A 294 -12.21 19.34 -12.41
N VAL A 295 -11.20 18.97 -11.65
CA VAL A 295 -9.79 19.42 -11.82
C VAL A 295 -9.17 18.74 -13.04
N TYR A 296 -9.94 17.90 -13.73
CA TYR A 296 -9.48 17.10 -14.86
C TYR A 296 -8.97 17.91 -16.07
N SER A 297 -9.40 19.17 -16.19
CA SER A 297 -8.87 20.04 -17.25
C SER A 297 -7.48 20.62 -16.92
N SER A 298 -7.04 20.60 -15.65
CA SER A 298 -5.77 21.19 -15.24
C SER A 298 -4.65 20.14 -15.01
N LEU A 299 -4.99 18.86 -14.77
CA LEU A 299 -4.01 17.78 -14.60
C LEU A 299 -3.45 17.30 -15.96
N ALA A 300 -4.25 17.26 -17.01
CA ALA A 300 -3.77 16.91 -18.34
C ALA A 300 -2.63 17.83 -18.83
N PRO A 301 -2.71 19.17 -18.71
CA PRO A 301 -1.60 20.05 -19.06
C PRO A 301 -0.41 19.97 -18.10
N ARG A 302 -0.62 19.70 -16.79
CA ARG A 302 0.46 19.55 -15.81
C ARG A 302 1.26 18.27 -16.00
N VAL A 303 0.59 17.15 -16.26
CA VAL A 303 1.26 15.88 -16.60
C VAL A 303 2.07 16.03 -17.91
N VAL A 304 1.54 16.73 -18.91
CA VAL A 304 2.23 17.02 -20.15
C VAL A 304 3.37 18.03 -19.95
N ALA A 305 3.22 19.02 -19.06
CA ALA A 305 4.28 19.99 -18.77
C ALA A 305 5.43 19.40 -17.93
N MET A 306 5.14 18.44 -17.04
CA MET A 306 6.16 17.70 -16.28
C MET A 306 6.90 16.65 -17.13
N ASN A 307 6.37 16.25 -18.27
CA ASN A 307 7.03 15.35 -19.22
C ASN A 307 8.21 16.00 -19.97
N ARG A 308 8.63 17.21 -19.60
CA ARG A 308 9.84 17.88 -20.12
C ARG A 308 11.15 17.39 -19.50
N LEU A 309 11.10 16.63 -18.41
CA LEU A 309 12.28 15.85 -18.00
C LEU A 309 12.41 14.69 -18.99
N SER A 310 13.54 14.65 -19.70
CA SER A 310 13.81 13.54 -20.62
C SER A 310 13.66 12.21 -19.86
N PRO A 311 13.15 11.14 -20.50
CA PRO A 311 13.08 9.82 -19.87
C PRO A 311 14.41 9.40 -19.23
N ASP A 312 15.52 9.83 -19.83
CA ASP A 312 16.88 9.57 -19.37
C ASP A 312 17.17 10.23 -18.00
N THR A 313 16.67 11.44 -17.77
CA THR A 313 16.85 12.12 -16.46
C THR A 313 16.08 11.41 -15.35
N ALA A 314 14.87 10.93 -15.63
CA ALA A 314 14.09 10.15 -14.64
C ALA A 314 14.77 8.81 -14.31
N VAL A 315 15.34 8.13 -15.31
CA VAL A 315 16.12 6.90 -15.12
C VAL A 315 17.40 7.17 -14.34
N ILE A 316 18.12 8.24 -14.62
CA ILE A 316 19.33 8.64 -13.91
C ILE A 316 19.01 8.92 -12.44
N VAL A 317 17.96 9.69 -12.14
CA VAL A 317 17.52 9.98 -10.77
C VAL A 317 17.13 8.70 -10.04
N PHE A 318 16.42 7.79 -10.72
CA PHE A 318 16.05 6.49 -10.14
C PHE A 318 17.27 5.61 -9.88
N CYS A 319 18.22 5.51 -10.83
CA CYS A 319 19.47 4.78 -10.65
C CYS A 319 20.33 5.37 -9.55
N PHE A 320 20.40 6.71 -9.43
CA PHE A 320 21.12 7.40 -8.36
C PHE A 320 20.50 7.12 -7.00
N PHE A 321 19.17 7.13 -6.90
CA PHE A 321 18.42 6.76 -5.70
C PHE A 321 18.66 5.29 -5.31
N CYS A 322 18.63 4.37 -6.29
CA CYS A 322 18.98 2.97 -6.07
C CYS A 322 20.43 2.77 -5.60
N ALA A 323 21.38 3.52 -6.15
CA ALA A 323 22.80 3.47 -5.75
C ALA A 323 23.03 3.97 -4.32
N ILE A 324 22.33 5.03 -3.91
CA ILE A 324 22.36 5.53 -2.52
C ILE A 324 21.82 4.47 -1.57
N LEU A 325 20.70 3.84 -1.92
CA LEU A 325 20.08 2.80 -1.08
C LEU A 325 20.94 1.55 -0.98
N TYR A 326 21.54 1.10 -2.09
CA TYR A 326 22.48 -0.01 -2.08
C TYR A 326 23.67 0.26 -1.12
N LYS A 327 24.24 1.47 -1.19
CA LYS A 327 25.35 1.88 -0.33
C LYS A 327 24.92 1.94 1.15
N THR A 328 23.68 2.33 1.44
CA THR A 328 23.11 2.41 2.79
C THR A 328 22.84 1.00 3.34
N ALA A 329 22.29 0.11 2.52
CA ALA A 329 22.06 -1.29 2.87
C ALA A 329 23.37 -2.04 3.14
N GLN A 330 24.39 -1.83 2.31
CA GLN A 330 25.72 -2.40 2.49
C GLN A 330 26.40 -1.92 3.78
N LYS A 331 26.21 -0.65 4.15
CA LYS A 331 26.74 -0.09 5.41
C LYS A 331 26.06 -0.70 6.64
N ASN A 332 24.79 -1.03 6.54
CA ASN A 332 24.05 -1.70 7.62
C ASN A 332 24.42 -3.20 7.72
N TYR A 333 24.70 -3.86 6.59
CA TYR A 333 25.18 -5.24 6.57
C TYR A 333 26.56 -5.37 7.24
N ASN A 334 27.51 -4.49 6.91
CA ASN A 334 28.85 -4.47 7.50
C ASN A 334 28.91 -3.99 8.97
N LYS A 335 27.81 -3.48 9.54
CA LYS A 335 27.70 -3.17 10.96
C LYS A 335 27.09 -4.31 11.79
N ALA A 336 26.52 -5.31 11.13
CA ALA A 336 25.90 -6.47 11.75
C ALA A 336 26.85 -7.69 11.82
N GLU A 337 27.99 -7.65 11.14
CA GLU A 337 29.17 -8.49 11.35
C GLU A 337 30.11 -7.83 12.40
#